data_abb82322de028f11c771c636059f7a5f
#
_entry.id   abb82322de028f11c771c636059f7a5f
#
_cell.length_a   1.000
_cell.length_b   1.000
_cell.length_c   1.000
_cell.angle_alpha   90.00
_cell.angle_beta   90.00
_cell.angle_gamma   90.00
#
_symmetry.space_group_name_H-M   'P 1'
#
loop_
_entity.id
_entity.type
_entity.pdbx_description
1 polymer ?
#
loop_
_entity_poly.entity_id
_entity_poly.type
_entity_poly.pdbx_seq_one_letter_code
_entity_poly.pdbx_strand_id
1 'polypeptide(L)'
;ETSFGFNTLAIVNGKPKILNLKEFISEFVSFREKTLTKKIKFDLNKAQERAHVLFGISIAVENIDATIKIIKNSATTELAKKSLLNKKWKITKTSRLLKLINSEKSRASYSLSETQVLAILELKLQKLTAFGINEIETEIKKLAELIKKYEKLLKSKKELFNVIIDELNKIKEKFSVKRRTKIIDVALNYNIEETIQKEAVVVTITHKGYIKRGSLSSVKIQKRGGKGKTGIITRDEDYVIKIFTANSHTPILFFSTQGLVYKLKAWKIPQGTANSKGKTLFNLLPLKSHHSISSIMPLPENENEWKKLYVVFATSKGKVRKNSLEDFISIQSTGKIAMKLDGDDKIIGVTICRNDQDVILSTQLGKCIRFMSKKLRIFKGRSSKGIKGMELGSGDKVISLSVVDNVNIKPKTAKNLLKNGSADKVKLSEVIAKQKYILSITENGFGKRTSFYEYRVTNRGGKGIIGIINSSRNGNVAASLPVNEGDEIILSTDKGRVIRCAVKEIRSAGRNTQGVRIFKLS
;
A
#
# COMPACT_ATOMS: atom_id res chain seq x y z
N GLU A 1 21.01 -5.73 -43.66
CA GLU A 1 20.53 -6.75 -42.70
C GLU A 1 20.45 -6.12 -41.32
N THR A 2 19.26 -6.13 -40.71
CA THR A 2 19.05 -5.59 -39.34
C THR A 2 18.68 -6.75 -38.44
N SER A 3 19.42 -6.95 -37.34
CA SER A 3 19.10 -7.95 -36.33
C SER A 3 18.08 -7.38 -35.34
N PHE A 4 17.04 -8.13 -35.04
CA PHE A 4 16.04 -7.78 -34.01
C PHE A 4 16.37 -8.52 -32.71
N GLY A 5 16.64 -7.76 -31.67
CA GLY A 5 16.81 -8.31 -30.32
C GLY A 5 15.46 -8.68 -29.72
N PHE A 6 15.20 -9.96 -29.55
CA PHE A 6 13.98 -10.44 -28.88
C PHE A 6 14.24 -10.56 -27.37
N ASN A 7 13.81 -9.55 -26.62
CA ASN A 7 13.95 -9.50 -25.16
C ASN A 7 12.60 -9.80 -24.49
N THR A 8 12.35 -11.06 -24.18
CA THR A 8 11.14 -11.49 -23.46
C THR A 8 11.39 -11.43 -21.96
N LEU A 9 11.14 -10.27 -21.36
CA LEU A 9 11.20 -10.12 -19.90
C LEU A 9 9.88 -10.58 -19.28
N ALA A 10 9.95 -11.55 -18.37
CA ALA A 10 8.80 -12.08 -17.63
C ALA A 10 9.12 -12.18 -16.15
N ILE A 11 8.05 -12.18 -15.31
CA ILE A 11 8.20 -12.41 -13.88
C ILE A 11 8.05 -13.90 -13.60
N VAL A 12 9.14 -14.55 -13.20
CA VAL A 12 9.18 -15.96 -12.82
C VAL A 12 9.45 -16.07 -11.33
N ASN A 13 8.52 -16.69 -10.59
CA ASN A 13 8.60 -16.82 -9.13
C ASN A 13 8.87 -15.48 -8.40
N GLY A 14 8.21 -14.41 -8.85
CA GLY A 14 8.34 -13.07 -8.27
C GLY A 14 9.62 -12.29 -8.66
N LYS A 15 10.45 -12.82 -9.57
CA LYS A 15 11.68 -12.17 -10.03
C LYS A 15 11.61 -11.92 -11.55
N PRO A 16 12.05 -10.74 -12.03
CA PRO A 16 12.16 -10.49 -13.46
C PRO A 16 13.28 -11.36 -14.07
N LYS A 17 12.97 -12.08 -15.14
CA LYS A 17 13.92 -12.92 -15.88
C LYS A 17 13.69 -12.73 -17.37
N ILE A 18 14.78 -12.62 -18.13
CA ILE A 18 14.72 -12.66 -19.60
C ILE A 18 14.62 -14.13 -20.00
N LEU A 19 13.62 -14.46 -20.78
CA LEU A 19 13.32 -15.82 -21.21
C LEU A 19 13.44 -15.91 -22.73
N ASN A 20 13.92 -17.03 -23.25
CA ASN A 20 13.70 -17.36 -24.65
C ASN A 20 12.29 -17.92 -24.88
N LEU A 21 11.85 -18.06 -26.14
CA LEU A 21 10.48 -18.50 -26.46
C LEU A 21 10.14 -19.87 -25.85
N LYS A 22 11.09 -20.80 -25.84
CA LYS A 22 10.91 -22.14 -25.27
C LYS A 22 10.74 -22.06 -23.74
N GLU A 23 11.58 -21.28 -23.07
CA GLU A 23 11.48 -21.07 -21.61
C GLU A 23 10.15 -20.40 -21.24
N PHE A 24 9.71 -19.40 -22.01
CA PHE A 24 8.44 -18.70 -21.78
C PHE A 24 7.25 -19.67 -21.83
N ILE A 25 7.20 -20.51 -22.87
CA ILE A 25 6.14 -21.54 -23.00
C ILE A 25 6.25 -22.56 -21.87
N SER A 26 7.47 -22.99 -21.51
CA SER A 26 7.69 -23.97 -20.45
C SER A 26 7.25 -23.45 -19.08
N GLU A 27 7.56 -22.19 -18.76
CA GLU A 27 7.12 -21.55 -17.49
C GLU A 27 5.61 -21.38 -17.44
N PHE A 28 4.96 -21.00 -18.54
CA PHE A 28 3.52 -20.92 -18.63
C PHE A 28 2.87 -22.29 -18.39
N VAL A 29 3.36 -23.34 -19.05
CA VAL A 29 2.83 -24.70 -18.90
C VAL A 29 3.01 -25.20 -17.46
N SER A 30 4.21 -24.99 -16.88
CA SER A 30 4.49 -25.35 -15.49
C SER A 30 3.57 -24.63 -14.50
N PHE A 31 3.33 -23.34 -14.71
CA PHE A 31 2.38 -22.57 -13.89
C PHE A 31 0.96 -23.10 -13.99
N ARG A 32 0.49 -23.41 -15.21
CA ARG A 32 -0.85 -23.97 -15.42
C ARG A 32 -0.97 -25.36 -14.77
N GLU A 33 0.02 -26.24 -14.92
CA GLU A 33 0.08 -27.55 -14.28
C GLU A 33 -0.07 -27.43 -12.75
N LYS A 34 0.75 -26.57 -12.12
CA LYS A 34 0.70 -26.33 -10.67
C LYS A 34 -0.66 -25.79 -10.21
N THR A 35 -1.21 -24.84 -10.97
CA THR A 35 -2.48 -24.19 -10.62
C THR A 35 -3.64 -25.15 -10.75
N LEU A 36 -3.70 -25.90 -11.85
CA LEU A 36 -4.74 -26.91 -12.07
C LEU A 36 -4.66 -28.04 -11.05
N THR A 37 -3.45 -28.50 -10.74
CA THR A 37 -3.24 -29.51 -9.69
C THR A 37 -3.76 -29.04 -8.33
N LYS A 38 -3.48 -27.79 -7.95
CA LYS A 38 -4.01 -27.20 -6.70
C LYS A 38 -5.52 -27.11 -6.71
N LYS A 39 -6.10 -26.66 -7.81
CA LYS A 39 -7.56 -26.58 -7.99
C LYS A 39 -8.21 -27.97 -7.85
N ILE A 40 -7.69 -28.98 -8.57
CA ILE A 40 -8.23 -30.33 -8.53
C ILE A 40 -8.12 -30.93 -7.12
N LYS A 41 -6.99 -30.70 -6.41
CA LYS A 41 -6.84 -31.15 -5.01
C LYS A 41 -7.87 -30.49 -4.09
N PHE A 42 -8.10 -29.20 -4.26
CA PHE A 42 -9.12 -28.48 -3.49
C PHE A 42 -10.52 -29.01 -3.76
N ASP A 43 -10.86 -29.17 -5.03
CA ASP A 43 -12.19 -29.69 -5.45
C ASP A 43 -12.38 -31.14 -5.00
N LEU A 44 -11.32 -31.98 -5.04
CA LEU A 44 -11.32 -33.33 -4.52
C LEU A 44 -11.59 -33.35 -3.00
N ASN A 45 -10.86 -32.58 -2.22
CA ASN A 45 -11.07 -32.51 -0.77
C ASN A 45 -12.51 -32.07 -0.45
N LYS A 46 -12.99 -31.03 -1.12
CA LYS A 46 -14.36 -30.55 -0.94
C LYS A 46 -15.41 -31.64 -1.29
N ALA A 47 -15.19 -32.38 -2.38
CA ALA A 47 -16.07 -33.49 -2.77
C ALA A 47 -16.02 -34.65 -1.76
N GLN A 48 -14.83 -34.96 -1.23
CA GLN A 48 -14.64 -35.99 -0.21
C GLN A 48 -15.29 -35.61 1.13
N GLU A 49 -15.11 -34.38 1.58
CA GLU A 49 -15.76 -33.86 2.78
C GLU A 49 -17.29 -33.90 2.67
N ARG A 50 -17.83 -33.47 1.53
CA ARG A 50 -19.27 -33.51 1.27
C ARG A 50 -19.78 -34.94 1.23
N ALA A 51 -19.07 -35.83 0.53
CA ALA A 51 -19.41 -37.25 0.48
C ALA A 51 -19.34 -37.93 1.85
N HIS A 52 -18.34 -37.56 2.68
CA HIS A 52 -18.21 -38.04 4.05
C HIS A 52 -19.43 -37.65 4.91
N VAL A 53 -19.86 -36.38 4.84
CA VAL A 53 -21.05 -35.92 5.58
C VAL A 53 -22.32 -36.62 5.11
N LEU A 54 -22.55 -36.70 3.79
CA LEU A 54 -23.72 -37.38 3.22
C LEU A 54 -23.76 -38.87 3.56
N PHE A 55 -22.61 -39.51 3.60
CA PHE A 55 -22.49 -40.90 4.01
C PHE A 55 -22.94 -41.11 5.47
N GLY A 56 -22.52 -40.21 6.39
CA GLY A 56 -22.98 -40.23 7.78
C GLY A 56 -24.51 -40.07 7.87
N ILE A 57 -25.06 -39.13 7.12
CA ILE A 57 -26.51 -38.93 7.04
C ILE A 57 -27.22 -40.19 6.52
N SER A 58 -26.68 -40.85 5.47
CA SER A 58 -27.25 -42.09 4.91
C SER A 58 -27.28 -43.23 5.94
N ILE A 59 -26.23 -43.36 6.77
CA ILE A 59 -26.20 -44.34 7.88
C ILE A 59 -27.28 -44.01 8.93
N ALA A 60 -27.44 -42.75 9.30
CA ALA A 60 -28.45 -42.34 10.26
C ALA A 60 -29.87 -42.58 9.77
N VAL A 61 -30.10 -42.39 8.47
CA VAL A 61 -31.39 -42.65 7.82
C VAL A 61 -31.65 -44.15 7.69
N GLU A 62 -30.64 -44.96 7.36
CA GLU A 62 -30.77 -46.43 7.35
C GLU A 62 -31.13 -46.99 8.72
N ASN A 63 -30.68 -46.32 9.80
CA ASN A 63 -30.95 -46.72 11.18
C ASN A 63 -31.82 -45.68 11.90
N ILE A 64 -32.87 -45.17 11.25
CA ILE A 64 -33.63 -44.01 11.68
C ILE A 64 -34.24 -44.18 13.07
N ASP A 65 -34.85 -45.32 13.37
CA ASP A 65 -35.50 -45.58 14.67
C ASP A 65 -34.50 -45.52 15.81
N ALA A 66 -33.33 -46.08 15.61
CA ALA A 66 -32.26 -46.06 16.59
C ALA A 66 -31.66 -44.65 16.76
N THR A 67 -31.60 -43.87 15.68
CA THR A 67 -31.13 -42.47 15.71
C THR A 67 -32.11 -41.58 16.45
N ILE A 68 -33.41 -41.66 16.14
CA ILE A 68 -34.45 -40.89 16.81
C ILE A 68 -34.56 -41.26 18.32
N LYS A 69 -34.45 -42.57 18.64
CA LYS A 69 -34.48 -43.01 20.05
C LYS A 69 -33.34 -42.42 20.88
N ILE A 70 -32.13 -42.36 20.33
CA ILE A 70 -30.97 -41.73 21.01
C ILE A 70 -31.21 -40.24 21.20
N ILE A 71 -31.67 -39.53 20.18
CA ILE A 71 -31.89 -38.08 20.26
C ILE A 71 -32.99 -37.75 21.25
N LYS A 72 -34.10 -38.47 21.23
CA LYS A 72 -35.24 -38.28 22.16
C LYS A 72 -34.89 -38.57 23.63
N ASN A 73 -34.03 -39.57 23.86
CA ASN A 73 -33.65 -39.98 25.23
C ASN A 73 -32.51 -39.17 25.79
N SER A 74 -31.91 -38.26 25.03
CA SER A 74 -30.82 -37.41 25.48
C SER A 74 -31.37 -36.08 26.04
N ALA A 75 -30.99 -35.74 27.28
CA ALA A 75 -31.44 -34.51 27.95
C ALA A 75 -30.83 -33.23 27.32
N THR A 76 -29.66 -33.36 26.65
CA THR A 76 -28.96 -32.25 26.00
C THR A 76 -28.41 -32.66 24.65
N THR A 77 -28.21 -31.70 23.76
CA THR A 77 -27.56 -31.91 22.42
C THR A 77 -26.16 -32.49 22.56
N GLU A 78 -25.39 -32.14 23.60
CA GLU A 78 -24.06 -32.69 23.85
C GLU A 78 -24.07 -34.17 24.22
N LEU A 79 -25.05 -34.58 25.03
CA LEU A 79 -25.25 -36.00 25.37
C LEU A 79 -25.69 -36.80 24.15
N ALA A 80 -26.60 -36.26 23.34
CA ALA A 80 -26.97 -36.85 22.05
C ALA A 80 -25.75 -37.04 21.14
N LYS A 81 -24.92 -36.01 21.01
CA LYS A 81 -23.67 -36.05 20.24
C LYS A 81 -22.74 -37.16 20.71
N LYS A 82 -22.45 -37.25 22.02
CA LYS A 82 -21.60 -38.30 22.60
C LYS A 82 -22.17 -39.70 22.36
N SER A 83 -23.48 -39.89 22.53
CA SER A 83 -24.15 -41.17 22.32
C SER A 83 -24.12 -41.63 20.87
N LEU A 84 -24.30 -40.72 19.92
CA LEU A 84 -24.20 -40.99 18.50
C LEU A 84 -22.78 -41.35 18.04
N LEU A 85 -21.75 -40.71 18.62
CA LEU A 85 -20.34 -40.99 18.36
C LEU A 85 -19.90 -42.36 18.86
N ASN A 86 -20.31 -42.73 20.07
CA ASN A 86 -19.87 -43.99 20.71
C ASN A 86 -20.56 -45.22 20.19
N LYS A 87 -21.70 -45.06 19.46
CA LYS A 87 -22.45 -46.17 18.93
C LYS A 87 -21.81 -46.73 17.64
N LYS A 88 -21.70 -48.07 17.57
CA LYS A 88 -21.35 -48.77 16.34
C LYS A 88 -22.61 -49.00 15.51
N TRP A 89 -22.62 -48.40 14.31
CA TRP A 89 -23.77 -48.43 13.41
C TRP A 89 -23.67 -49.62 12.43
N LYS A 90 -24.78 -50.36 12.25
CA LYS A 90 -24.84 -51.42 11.26
C LYS A 90 -25.00 -50.81 9.88
N ILE A 91 -24.27 -51.34 8.90
CA ILE A 91 -24.28 -50.88 7.51
C ILE A 91 -24.70 -52.08 6.63
N THR A 92 -25.84 -51.99 5.98
CA THR A 92 -26.31 -53.01 5.04
C THR A 92 -26.42 -52.45 3.61
N LYS A 93 -27.36 -51.56 3.37
CA LYS A 93 -27.55 -50.91 2.05
C LYS A 93 -26.46 -49.88 1.74
N THR A 94 -26.07 -49.07 2.73
CA THR A 94 -25.02 -48.06 2.61
C THR A 94 -23.62 -48.65 2.42
N SER A 95 -23.38 -49.92 2.70
CA SER A 95 -22.11 -50.61 2.42
C SER A 95 -21.71 -50.56 0.94
N ARG A 96 -22.69 -50.54 0.00
CA ARG A 96 -22.42 -50.36 -1.43
C ARG A 96 -21.90 -48.96 -1.77
N LEU A 97 -22.41 -47.95 -1.08
CA LEU A 97 -22.00 -46.54 -1.25
C LEU A 97 -20.58 -46.30 -0.70
N LEU A 98 -20.23 -46.99 0.38
CA LEU A 98 -18.87 -46.91 0.95
C LEU A 98 -17.81 -47.41 -0.03
N LYS A 99 -18.11 -48.52 -0.76
CA LYS A 99 -17.22 -49.06 -1.80
C LYS A 99 -17.01 -48.10 -2.97
N LEU A 100 -17.95 -47.19 -3.22
CA LEU A 100 -17.83 -46.19 -4.27
C LEU A 100 -16.93 -45.01 -3.89
N ILE A 101 -16.90 -44.67 -2.59
CA ILE A 101 -16.18 -43.49 -2.07
C ILE A 101 -14.78 -43.87 -1.57
N ASN A 102 -14.64 -45.00 -0.84
CA ASN A 102 -13.38 -45.48 -0.30
C ASN A 102 -13.07 -46.85 -0.85
N SER A 103 -11.83 -47.08 -1.27
CA SER A 103 -11.31 -48.37 -1.72
C SER A 103 -11.15 -49.37 -0.56
N GLU A 104 -11.61 -49.07 0.65
CA GLU A 104 -11.45 -49.89 1.84
C GLU A 104 -12.49 -51.03 1.89
N LYS A 105 -12.05 -52.15 2.50
CA LYS A 105 -12.84 -53.36 2.68
C LYS A 105 -14.16 -53.08 3.39
N SER A 106 -15.22 -53.75 2.91
CA SER A 106 -16.58 -53.72 3.48
C SER A 106 -16.53 -53.99 5.00
N ARG A 107 -16.79 -52.99 5.83
CA ARG A 107 -16.92 -53.14 7.28
C ARG A 107 -18.39 -53.40 7.62
N ALA A 108 -18.66 -54.35 8.50
CA ALA A 108 -20.02 -54.63 8.98
C ALA A 108 -20.55 -53.55 9.96
N SER A 109 -19.67 -52.76 10.53
CA SER A 109 -20.01 -51.69 11.46
C SER A 109 -19.18 -50.42 11.20
N TYR A 110 -19.77 -49.25 11.45
CA TYR A 110 -19.17 -47.93 11.26
C TYR A 110 -19.35 -47.06 12.50
N SER A 111 -18.34 -46.25 12.83
CA SER A 111 -18.42 -45.24 13.85
C SER A 111 -18.48 -43.87 13.17
N LEU A 112 -19.46 -43.06 13.54
CA LEU A 112 -19.68 -41.74 12.96
C LEU A 112 -18.58 -40.78 13.43
N SER A 113 -18.16 -39.89 12.57
CA SER A 113 -17.26 -38.77 12.94
C SER A 113 -18.04 -37.59 13.55
N GLU A 114 -17.35 -36.71 14.21
CA GLU A 114 -17.97 -35.54 14.84
C GLU A 114 -18.70 -34.65 13.82
N THR A 115 -18.11 -34.42 12.65
CA THR A 115 -18.71 -33.65 11.57
C THR A 115 -19.98 -34.33 11.02
N GLN A 116 -20.01 -35.65 10.95
CA GLN A 116 -21.18 -36.41 10.54
C GLN A 116 -22.30 -36.32 11.58
N VAL A 117 -21.97 -36.42 12.86
CA VAL A 117 -22.96 -36.32 13.95
C VAL A 117 -23.56 -34.90 14.02
N LEU A 118 -22.78 -33.86 13.86
CA LEU A 118 -23.31 -32.49 13.78
C LEU A 118 -24.29 -32.33 12.62
N ALA A 119 -23.92 -32.84 11.44
CA ALA A 119 -24.83 -32.80 10.27
C ALA A 119 -26.11 -33.63 10.45
N ILE A 120 -26.06 -34.74 11.21
CA ILE A 120 -27.23 -35.52 11.57
C ILE A 120 -28.15 -34.76 12.53
N LEU A 121 -27.60 -34.08 13.52
CA LEU A 121 -28.38 -33.28 14.48
C LEU A 121 -29.06 -32.06 13.84
N GLU A 122 -28.45 -31.52 12.78
CA GLU A 122 -29.00 -30.39 12.00
C GLU A 122 -29.98 -30.85 10.88
N LEU A 123 -30.22 -32.15 10.75
CA LEU A 123 -31.02 -32.69 9.66
C LEU A 123 -32.49 -32.28 9.79
N LYS A 124 -33.05 -31.66 8.76
CA LYS A 124 -34.47 -31.33 8.70
C LYS A 124 -35.31 -32.61 8.44
N LEU A 125 -36.45 -32.72 9.11
CA LEU A 125 -37.37 -33.86 8.98
C LEU A 125 -37.78 -34.16 7.53
N GLN A 126 -37.87 -33.15 6.68
CA GLN A 126 -38.17 -33.33 5.23
C GLN A 126 -37.17 -34.23 4.49
N LYS A 127 -35.88 -34.25 4.94
CA LYS A 127 -34.86 -35.12 4.34
C LYS A 127 -34.98 -36.61 4.72
N LEU A 128 -35.87 -36.93 5.65
CA LEU A 128 -36.15 -38.31 6.09
C LEU A 128 -37.23 -38.98 5.26
N THR A 129 -37.84 -38.30 4.30
CA THR A 129 -38.82 -38.90 3.37
C THR A 129 -38.10 -39.78 2.34
N ALA A 130 -38.86 -40.75 1.75
CA ALA A 130 -38.32 -41.61 0.71
C ALA A 130 -37.70 -40.81 -0.47
N PHE A 131 -38.28 -39.67 -0.82
CA PHE A 131 -37.77 -38.75 -1.83
C PHE A 131 -36.41 -38.15 -1.40
N GLY A 132 -36.29 -37.70 -0.15
CA GLY A 132 -35.02 -37.14 0.39
C GLY A 132 -33.91 -38.19 0.44
N ILE A 133 -34.22 -39.47 0.70
CA ILE A 133 -33.25 -40.57 0.70
C ILE A 133 -32.70 -40.79 -0.71
N ASN A 134 -33.55 -40.83 -1.72
CA ASN A 134 -33.16 -41.01 -3.11
C ASN A 134 -32.30 -39.84 -3.62
N GLU A 135 -32.59 -38.60 -3.16
CA GLU A 135 -31.73 -37.44 -3.46
C GLU A 135 -30.32 -37.61 -2.91
N ILE A 136 -30.19 -38.01 -1.62
CA ILE A 136 -28.91 -38.25 -0.95
C ILE A 136 -28.11 -39.34 -1.68
N GLU A 137 -28.72 -40.46 -2.02
CA GLU A 137 -28.06 -41.53 -2.75
C GLU A 137 -27.57 -41.07 -4.13
N THR A 138 -28.39 -40.29 -4.82
CA THR A 138 -28.05 -39.75 -6.15
C THR A 138 -26.89 -38.76 -6.05
N GLU A 139 -26.88 -37.88 -5.01
CA GLU A 139 -25.80 -36.96 -4.75
C GLU A 139 -24.49 -37.71 -4.43
N ILE A 140 -24.55 -38.75 -3.59
CA ILE A 140 -23.38 -39.58 -3.26
C ILE A 140 -22.80 -40.24 -4.51
N LYS A 141 -23.64 -40.82 -5.41
CA LYS A 141 -23.18 -41.41 -6.66
C LYS A 141 -22.45 -40.40 -7.54
N LYS A 142 -23.02 -39.19 -7.71
CA LYS A 142 -22.40 -38.11 -8.48
C LYS A 142 -21.06 -37.69 -7.88
N LEU A 143 -20.98 -37.54 -6.54
CA LEU A 143 -19.75 -37.22 -5.86
C LEU A 143 -18.70 -38.33 -6.01
N ALA A 144 -19.08 -39.60 -5.93
CA ALA A 144 -18.18 -40.72 -6.13
C ALA A 144 -17.57 -40.72 -7.55
N GLU A 145 -18.36 -40.42 -8.57
CA GLU A 145 -17.87 -40.27 -9.95
C GLU A 145 -16.89 -39.08 -10.07
N LEU A 146 -17.21 -37.95 -9.44
CA LEU A 146 -16.31 -36.77 -9.41
C LEU A 146 -15.01 -37.09 -8.69
N ILE A 147 -15.06 -37.74 -7.55
CA ILE A 147 -13.86 -38.15 -6.77
C ILE A 147 -12.97 -39.05 -7.65
N LYS A 148 -13.54 -40.11 -8.27
CA LYS A 148 -12.80 -40.98 -9.17
C LYS A 148 -12.17 -40.20 -10.34
N LYS A 149 -12.91 -39.25 -10.91
CA LYS A 149 -12.40 -38.38 -11.97
C LYS A 149 -11.21 -37.54 -11.51
N TYR A 150 -11.33 -36.90 -10.36
CA TYR A 150 -10.26 -36.07 -9.82
C TYR A 150 -9.02 -36.89 -9.42
N GLU A 151 -9.22 -38.08 -8.83
CA GLU A 151 -8.13 -39.01 -8.53
C GLU A 151 -7.40 -39.47 -9.80
N LYS A 152 -8.14 -39.82 -10.86
CA LYS A 152 -7.57 -40.19 -12.16
C LYS A 152 -6.72 -39.04 -12.73
N LEU A 153 -7.23 -37.79 -12.66
CA LEU A 153 -6.51 -36.60 -13.13
C LEU A 153 -5.22 -36.33 -12.33
N LEU A 154 -5.24 -36.59 -11.01
CA LEU A 154 -4.06 -36.40 -10.17
C LEU A 154 -3.01 -37.51 -10.32
N LYS A 155 -3.44 -38.72 -10.67
CA LYS A 155 -2.54 -39.88 -10.90
C LYS A 155 -1.91 -39.87 -12.29
N SER A 156 -2.52 -39.25 -13.29
CA SER A 156 -2.05 -39.24 -14.67
C SER A 156 -1.71 -37.86 -15.18
N LYS A 157 -0.43 -37.57 -15.34
CA LYS A 157 0.05 -36.31 -15.91
C LYS A 157 -0.53 -36.07 -17.32
N LYS A 158 -0.69 -37.14 -18.12
CA LYS A 158 -1.28 -37.08 -19.47
C LYS A 158 -2.73 -36.57 -19.42
N GLU A 159 -3.55 -37.11 -18.53
CA GLU A 159 -4.94 -36.67 -18.37
C GLU A 159 -5.03 -35.20 -17.88
N LEU A 160 -4.14 -34.80 -17.00
CA LEU A 160 -4.05 -33.42 -16.54
C LEU A 160 -3.75 -32.46 -17.70
N PHE A 161 -2.79 -32.83 -18.55
CA PHE A 161 -2.45 -32.02 -19.75
C PHE A 161 -3.60 -31.99 -20.77
N ASN A 162 -4.36 -33.08 -20.95
CA ASN A 162 -5.54 -33.06 -21.79
C ASN A 162 -6.56 -32.01 -21.33
N VAL A 163 -6.80 -31.91 -20.03
CA VAL A 163 -7.68 -30.86 -19.46
C VAL A 163 -7.15 -29.45 -19.76
N ILE A 164 -5.83 -29.22 -19.64
CA ILE A 164 -5.22 -27.94 -19.99
C ILE A 164 -5.41 -27.61 -21.47
N ILE A 165 -5.20 -28.60 -22.34
CA ILE A 165 -5.39 -28.44 -23.79
C ILE A 165 -6.84 -28.09 -24.11
N ASP A 166 -7.81 -28.79 -23.51
CA ASP A 166 -9.23 -28.51 -23.71
C ASP A 166 -9.64 -27.11 -23.24
N GLU A 167 -9.13 -26.67 -22.07
CA GLU A 167 -9.35 -25.32 -21.60
C GLU A 167 -8.77 -24.27 -22.56
N LEU A 168 -7.54 -24.48 -23.05
CA LEU A 168 -6.89 -23.59 -24.01
C LEU A 168 -7.61 -23.56 -25.36
N ASN A 169 -8.10 -24.70 -25.84
CA ASN A 169 -8.88 -24.76 -27.08
C ASN A 169 -10.20 -23.99 -26.97
N LYS A 170 -10.92 -24.11 -25.85
CA LYS A 170 -12.14 -23.31 -25.59
C LYS A 170 -11.86 -21.81 -25.59
N ILE A 171 -10.73 -21.40 -24.97
CA ILE A 171 -10.29 -20.01 -24.98
C ILE A 171 -9.96 -19.56 -26.40
N LYS A 172 -9.24 -20.40 -27.16
CA LYS A 172 -8.90 -20.13 -28.56
C LYS A 172 -10.15 -19.96 -29.43
N GLU A 173 -11.12 -20.86 -29.33
CA GLU A 173 -12.39 -20.74 -30.06
C GLU A 173 -13.14 -19.44 -29.75
N LYS A 174 -13.21 -19.07 -28.47
CA LYS A 174 -13.96 -17.90 -28.00
C LYS A 174 -13.28 -16.57 -28.33
N PHE A 175 -11.94 -16.51 -28.27
CA PHE A 175 -11.19 -15.26 -28.33
C PHE A 175 -10.19 -15.19 -29.50
N SER A 176 -10.15 -16.19 -30.38
CA SER A 176 -9.24 -16.17 -31.53
C SER A 176 -9.59 -15.03 -32.49
N VAL A 177 -8.63 -14.16 -32.70
CA VAL A 177 -8.73 -13.04 -33.64
C VAL A 177 -7.62 -13.17 -34.66
N LYS A 178 -7.93 -12.95 -35.93
CA LYS A 178 -6.91 -12.91 -36.99
C LYS A 178 -5.90 -11.78 -36.69
N ARG A 179 -4.62 -12.06 -36.95
CA ARG A 179 -3.54 -11.09 -36.76
C ARG A 179 -3.82 -9.84 -37.59
N ARG A 180 -3.93 -8.68 -36.94
CA ARG A 180 -4.14 -7.37 -37.57
C ARG A 180 -2.82 -6.61 -37.83
N THR A 181 -1.77 -6.96 -37.08
CA THR A 181 -0.47 -6.27 -37.16
C THR A 181 0.30 -6.79 -38.35
N LYS A 182 0.70 -5.91 -39.23
CA LYS A 182 1.66 -6.22 -40.33
C LYS A 182 3.04 -6.35 -39.72
N ILE A 183 3.83 -7.31 -40.22
CA ILE A 183 5.26 -7.36 -39.92
C ILE A 183 5.89 -6.28 -40.78
N ILE A 184 6.41 -5.24 -40.18
CA ILE A 184 7.17 -4.18 -40.80
C ILE A 184 8.58 -4.23 -40.23
N ASP A 185 9.58 -4.17 -41.09
CA ASP A 185 10.99 -4.12 -40.67
C ASP A 185 11.32 -2.70 -40.18
N VAL A 186 10.91 -2.40 -38.96
CA VAL A 186 11.21 -1.13 -38.28
C VAL A 186 11.86 -1.45 -36.95
N ALA A 187 12.98 -0.81 -36.68
CA ALA A 187 13.63 -0.88 -35.36
C ALA A 187 12.71 -0.32 -34.29
N LEU A 188 12.07 -1.19 -33.50
CA LEU A 188 11.28 -0.81 -32.33
C LEU A 188 12.24 -0.48 -31.19
N ASN A 189 12.32 0.80 -30.83
CA ASN A 189 12.88 1.21 -29.55
C ASN A 189 11.97 0.68 -28.43
N TYR A 190 12.35 -0.46 -27.86
CA TYR A 190 11.60 -1.06 -26.76
C TYR A 190 11.76 -0.20 -25.52
N ASN A 191 10.68 0.45 -25.13
CA ASN A 191 10.68 1.22 -23.89
C ASN A 191 10.49 0.27 -22.71
N ILE A 192 11.57 -0.04 -22.01
CA ILE A 192 11.57 -0.91 -20.82
C ILE A 192 10.50 -0.48 -19.82
N GLU A 193 10.14 0.79 -19.81
CA GLU A 193 9.14 1.37 -18.92
C GLU A 193 7.74 0.75 -19.13
N GLU A 194 7.39 0.34 -20.34
CA GLU A 194 6.08 -0.24 -20.67
C GLU A 194 5.89 -1.65 -20.10
N THR A 195 6.98 -2.33 -19.75
CA THR A 195 6.95 -3.67 -19.15
C THR A 195 6.81 -3.67 -17.64
N ILE A 196 6.94 -2.50 -17.02
CA ILE A 196 6.94 -2.36 -15.57
C ILE A 196 5.51 -2.12 -15.09
N GLN A 197 5.03 -2.98 -14.18
CA GLN A 197 3.70 -2.82 -13.60
C GLN A 197 3.61 -1.55 -12.75
N LYS A 198 2.46 -0.86 -12.85
CA LYS A 198 2.14 0.27 -11.98
C LYS A 198 1.75 -0.27 -10.61
N GLU A 199 2.61 -0.04 -9.63
CA GLU A 199 2.37 -0.43 -8.24
C GLU A 199 2.65 0.74 -7.28
N ALA A 200 1.92 0.79 -6.16
CA ALA A 200 2.19 1.75 -5.10
C ALA A 200 3.42 1.30 -4.30
N VAL A 201 4.41 2.17 -4.23
CA VAL A 201 5.67 1.91 -3.55
C VAL A 201 5.94 2.94 -2.46
N VAL A 202 6.64 2.53 -1.43
CA VAL A 202 7.21 3.41 -0.40
C VAL A 202 8.68 3.58 -0.68
N VAL A 203 9.10 4.81 -0.92
CA VAL A 203 10.50 5.17 -1.10
C VAL A 203 11.06 5.63 0.24
N THR A 204 12.16 5.03 0.66
CA THR A 204 12.84 5.33 1.93
C THR A 204 14.26 5.77 1.65
N ILE A 205 14.69 6.85 2.32
CA ILE A 205 16.02 7.45 2.14
C ILE A 205 16.64 7.69 3.51
N THR A 206 17.90 7.33 3.66
CA THR A 206 18.66 7.48 4.90
C THR A 206 19.58 8.69 4.89
N HIS A 207 20.06 9.11 6.06
CA HIS A 207 20.99 10.22 6.25
C HIS A 207 22.30 10.02 5.48
N LYS A 208 22.83 8.81 5.46
CA LYS A 208 24.05 8.46 4.69
C LYS A 208 23.78 8.33 3.18
N GLY A 209 22.57 8.65 2.71
CA GLY A 209 22.21 8.67 1.28
C GLY A 209 21.89 7.31 0.67
N TYR A 210 21.49 6.33 1.47
CA TYR A 210 20.94 5.08 0.93
C TYR A 210 19.47 5.27 0.57
N ILE A 211 19.08 4.69 -0.55
CA ILE A 211 17.70 4.73 -1.06
C ILE A 211 17.23 3.34 -1.43
N LYS A 212 15.98 3.06 -1.13
CA LYS A 212 15.26 1.85 -1.55
C LYS A 212 13.79 2.13 -1.80
N ARG A 213 13.16 1.28 -2.59
CA ARG A 213 11.69 1.21 -2.69
C ARG A 213 11.20 -0.11 -2.13
N GLY A 214 10.06 -0.10 -1.47
CA GLY A 214 9.37 -1.29 -0.96
C GLY A 214 7.89 -1.23 -1.26
N SER A 215 7.17 -2.35 -1.15
CA SER A 215 5.71 -2.35 -1.25
C SER A 215 5.07 -1.59 -0.09
N LEU A 216 4.01 -0.82 -0.37
CA LEU A 216 3.24 -0.12 0.67
C LEU A 216 2.63 -1.10 1.68
N SER A 217 2.26 -2.32 1.27
CA SER A 217 1.71 -3.36 2.14
C SER A 217 2.68 -3.86 3.22
N SER A 218 3.99 -3.63 3.05
CA SER A 218 5.00 -4.02 4.05
C SER A 218 4.95 -3.17 5.33
N VAL A 219 4.33 -1.99 5.30
CA VAL A 219 4.25 -1.06 6.43
C VAL A 219 2.91 -1.20 7.15
N LYS A 220 2.91 -1.90 8.30
CA LYS A 220 1.70 -2.14 9.10
C LYS A 220 1.24 -0.89 9.86
N ILE A 221 -0.08 -0.69 9.95
CA ILE A 221 -0.71 0.37 10.75
C ILE A 221 -0.55 0.04 12.25
N GLN A 222 -0.15 1.02 13.06
CA GLN A 222 -0.07 0.91 14.52
C GLN A 222 -0.79 2.09 15.19
N LYS A 223 -1.36 1.85 16.39
CA LYS A 223 -1.97 2.90 17.20
C LYS A 223 -0.89 3.86 17.75
N ARG A 224 -1.28 5.10 18.09
CA ARG A 224 -0.38 6.08 18.72
C ARG A 224 0.17 5.53 20.04
N GLY A 225 1.40 5.91 20.37
CA GLY A 225 2.07 5.47 21.59
C GLY A 225 2.73 4.08 21.49
N GLY A 226 2.62 3.40 20.35
CA GLY A 226 3.32 2.14 20.11
C GLY A 226 4.84 2.32 20.02
N LYS A 227 5.58 1.24 20.29
CA LYS A 227 7.06 1.22 20.20
C LYS A 227 7.60 1.26 18.76
N GLY A 228 6.74 1.10 17.74
CA GLY A 228 7.14 0.98 16.33
C GLY A 228 7.80 -0.37 16.03
N LYS A 229 8.15 -0.56 14.75
CA LYS A 229 8.96 -1.69 14.28
C LYS A 229 10.24 -1.15 13.66
N THR A 230 11.30 -1.95 13.68
CA THR A 230 12.54 -1.64 12.97
C THR A 230 12.23 -1.58 11.47
N GLY A 231 12.32 -0.40 10.87
CA GLY A 231 12.04 -0.17 9.45
C GLY A 231 13.28 -0.32 8.57
N ILE A 232 14.45 -0.13 9.15
CA ILE A 232 15.75 -0.34 8.51
C ILE A 232 16.70 -0.81 9.61
N ILE A 233 17.41 -1.90 9.38
CA ILE A 233 18.55 -2.26 10.21
C ILE A 233 19.70 -1.40 9.69
N THR A 234 19.96 -0.32 10.39
CA THR A 234 21.12 0.53 10.16
C THR A 234 22.25 0.03 11.06
N ARG A 235 23.32 -0.46 10.45
CA ARG A 235 24.61 -0.60 11.14
C ARG A 235 25.27 0.77 11.02
N ASP A 236 25.94 1.25 12.06
CA ASP A 236 26.73 2.47 12.05
C ASP A 236 25.96 3.80 11.88
N GLU A 237 25.19 4.24 12.89
CA GLU A 237 24.67 5.60 13.03
C GLU A 237 23.93 6.19 11.79
N ASP A 238 23.30 5.37 10.98
CA ASP A 238 22.48 5.82 9.87
C ASP A 238 20.99 5.80 10.27
N TYR A 239 20.20 6.76 9.83
CA TYR A 239 18.77 6.89 10.14
C TYR A 239 17.99 7.41 8.95
N VAL A 240 16.69 7.12 8.93
CA VAL A 240 15.79 7.52 7.84
C VAL A 240 15.52 9.02 7.94
N ILE A 241 15.80 9.75 6.86
CA ILE A 241 15.52 11.19 6.76
C ILE A 241 14.27 11.49 5.94
N LYS A 242 13.86 10.59 5.05
CA LYS A 242 12.67 10.79 4.22
C LYS A 242 11.99 9.49 3.84
N ILE A 243 10.66 9.49 3.97
CA ILE A 243 9.78 8.43 3.48
C ILE A 243 8.63 9.11 2.73
N PHE A 244 8.27 8.57 1.56
CA PHE A 244 7.08 8.99 0.83
C PHE A 244 6.55 7.87 -0.04
N THR A 245 5.27 7.97 -0.40
CA THR A 245 4.61 7.05 -1.31
C THR A 245 4.63 7.59 -2.74
N ALA A 246 4.77 6.71 -3.71
CA ALA A 246 4.74 7.01 -5.13
C ALA A 246 4.24 5.79 -5.90
N ASN A 247 3.93 5.96 -7.18
CA ASN A 247 3.77 4.83 -8.11
C ASN A 247 5.12 4.50 -8.76
N SER A 248 5.29 3.28 -9.25
CA SER A 248 6.50 2.84 -9.93
C SER A 248 6.91 3.77 -11.10
N HIS A 249 5.95 4.35 -11.83
CA HIS A 249 6.19 5.24 -12.98
C HIS A 249 6.36 6.71 -12.63
N THR A 250 6.11 7.08 -11.38
CA THR A 250 6.22 8.47 -10.93
C THR A 250 7.61 9.04 -11.20
N PRO A 251 7.76 10.15 -11.94
CA PRO A 251 9.02 10.87 -12.06
C PRO A 251 9.35 11.56 -10.72
N ILE A 252 10.57 11.44 -10.28
CA ILE A 252 11.04 11.99 -9.00
C ILE A 252 12.19 12.95 -9.28
N LEU A 253 12.08 14.17 -8.77
CA LEU A 253 13.16 15.14 -8.76
C LEU A 253 13.94 15.06 -7.45
N PHE A 254 15.25 15.05 -7.58
CA PHE A 254 16.21 15.06 -6.48
C PHE A 254 16.94 16.38 -6.47
N PHE A 255 16.75 17.18 -5.45
CA PHE A 255 17.41 18.47 -5.30
C PHE A 255 18.58 18.35 -4.33
N SER A 256 19.79 18.71 -4.79
CA SER A 256 20.96 18.70 -3.94
C SER A 256 20.97 19.91 -3.00
N THR A 257 21.68 19.80 -1.89
CA THR A 257 21.92 20.90 -0.96
C THR A 257 22.59 22.11 -1.62
N GLN A 258 23.25 21.90 -2.76
CA GLN A 258 23.98 22.92 -3.52
C GLN A 258 23.22 23.46 -4.72
N GLY A 259 21.92 23.17 -4.80
CA GLY A 259 21.05 23.75 -5.80
C GLY A 259 21.02 23.07 -7.15
N LEU A 260 21.54 21.85 -7.29
CA LEU A 260 21.37 21.02 -8.49
C LEU A 260 20.10 20.16 -8.39
N VAL A 261 19.53 19.79 -9.54
CA VAL A 261 18.38 18.91 -9.64
C VAL A 261 18.68 17.77 -10.61
N TYR A 262 18.23 16.56 -10.23
CA TYR A 262 18.29 15.33 -11.02
C TYR A 262 16.88 14.76 -11.16
N LYS A 263 16.61 14.03 -12.25
CA LYS A 263 15.30 13.38 -12.51
C LYS A 263 15.50 11.87 -12.65
N LEU A 264 14.72 11.10 -11.92
CA LEU A 264 14.72 9.64 -11.96
C LEU A 264 13.30 9.10 -11.83
N LYS A 265 12.94 8.06 -12.58
CA LYS A 265 11.66 7.34 -12.39
C LYS A 265 11.74 6.43 -11.16
N ALA A 266 10.63 6.28 -10.41
CA ALA A 266 10.60 5.50 -9.17
C ALA A 266 11.01 4.03 -9.37
N TRP A 267 10.67 3.41 -10.51
CA TRP A 267 11.06 2.04 -10.83
C TRP A 267 12.57 1.83 -10.94
N LYS A 268 13.35 2.86 -11.25
CA LYS A 268 14.83 2.81 -11.29
C LYS A 268 15.45 2.74 -9.89
N ILE A 269 14.68 3.06 -8.84
CA ILE A 269 15.12 2.91 -7.46
C ILE A 269 15.16 1.42 -7.12
N PRO A 270 16.24 0.90 -6.50
CA PRO A 270 16.37 -0.51 -6.18
C PRO A 270 15.28 -0.97 -5.21
N GLN A 271 14.71 -2.13 -5.49
CA GLN A 271 13.75 -2.77 -4.60
C GLN A 271 14.47 -3.34 -3.38
N GLY A 272 13.88 -3.17 -2.21
CA GLY A 272 14.42 -3.67 -0.96
C GLY A 272 13.33 -4.09 0.01
N THR A 273 13.62 -5.11 0.84
CA THR A 273 12.78 -5.50 1.97
C THR A 273 12.85 -4.46 3.09
N ALA A 274 11.97 -4.55 4.10
CA ALA A 274 11.98 -3.63 5.24
C ALA A 274 13.38 -3.52 5.89
N ASN A 275 14.09 -4.63 6.01
CA ASN A 275 15.39 -4.71 6.69
C ASN A 275 16.61 -4.46 5.78
N SER A 276 16.42 -4.31 4.47
CA SER A 276 17.54 -4.07 3.56
C SER A 276 18.05 -2.63 3.65
N LYS A 277 19.34 -2.44 3.44
CA LYS A 277 19.99 -1.12 3.46
C LYS A 277 19.68 -0.27 2.21
N GLY A 278 19.40 -0.91 1.07
CA GLY A 278 19.23 -0.25 -0.23
C GLY A 278 20.58 0.02 -0.93
N LYS A 279 20.56 0.92 -1.92
CA LYS A 279 21.77 1.38 -2.63
C LYS A 279 22.03 2.85 -2.38
N THR A 280 23.27 3.30 -2.51
CA THR A 280 23.62 4.72 -2.33
C THR A 280 23.07 5.56 -3.48
N LEU A 281 22.65 6.79 -3.19
CA LEU A 281 22.23 7.77 -4.19
C LEU A 281 23.36 8.10 -5.17
N PHE A 282 24.62 7.99 -4.75
CA PHE A 282 25.79 8.16 -5.63
C PHE A 282 25.85 7.14 -6.76
N ASN A 283 25.30 5.93 -6.56
CA ASN A 283 25.25 4.91 -7.61
C ASN A 283 24.10 5.13 -8.61
N LEU A 284 23.12 5.95 -8.24
CA LEU A 284 21.93 6.21 -9.06
C LEU A 284 21.98 7.58 -9.74
N LEU A 285 22.62 8.54 -9.10
CA LEU A 285 22.72 9.93 -9.54
C LEU A 285 24.19 10.34 -9.59
N PRO A 286 24.59 11.13 -10.59
CA PRO A 286 25.99 11.60 -10.73
C PRO A 286 26.28 12.73 -9.74
N LEU A 287 26.18 12.41 -8.44
CA LEU A 287 26.45 13.36 -7.36
C LEU A 287 27.97 13.52 -7.17
N LYS A 288 28.43 14.74 -6.93
CA LYS A 288 29.81 14.98 -6.52
C LYS A 288 30.00 14.60 -5.05
N SER A 289 31.20 14.23 -4.65
CA SER A 289 31.54 13.66 -3.33
C SER A 289 31.10 14.47 -2.11
N HIS A 290 30.83 15.76 -2.26
CA HIS A 290 30.38 16.64 -1.17
C HIS A 290 28.93 17.09 -1.30
N HIS A 291 28.14 16.53 -2.22
CA HIS A 291 26.74 16.87 -2.42
C HIS A 291 25.84 15.91 -1.68
N SER A 292 24.95 16.43 -0.86
CA SER A 292 23.84 15.66 -0.29
C SER A 292 22.51 16.07 -0.94
N ILE A 293 21.51 15.19 -0.87
CA ILE A 293 20.16 15.50 -1.35
C ILE A 293 19.40 16.21 -0.23
N SER A 294 18.94 17.43 -0.52
CA SER A 294 18.16 18.26 0.41
C SER A 294 16.67 18.00 0.32
N SER A 295 16.18 17.78 -0.89
CA SER A 295 14.76 17.58 -1.13
C SER A 295 14.52 16.61 -2.27
N ILE A 296 13.46 15.81 -2.13
CA ILE A 296 13.04 14.83 -3.11
C ILE A 296 11.56 15.06 -3.36
N MET A 297 11.18 15.17 -4.62
CA MET A 297 9.84 15.58 -5.01
C MET A 297 9.28 14.62 -6.06
N PRO A 298 8.32 13.76 -5.69
CA PRO A 298 7.55 13.01 -6.69
C PRO A 298 6.67 13.98 -7.48
N LEU A 299 6.55 13.76 -8.78
CA LEU A 299 5.81 14.60 -9.71
C LEU A 299 4.61 13.87 -10.30
N PRO A 300 3.58 14.58 -10.82
CA PRO A 300 2.56 13.98 -11.66
C PRO A 300 3.18 13.25 -12.85
N GLU A 301 2.63 12.08 -13.21
CA GLU A 301 3.14 11.26 -14.33
C GLU A 301 2.98 11.99 -15.68
N ASN A 302 1.90 12.74 -15.84
CA ASN A 302 1.61 13.50 -17.05
C ASN A 302 2.34 14.85 -17.07
N GLU A 303 3.37 14.97 -17.89
CA GLU A 303 4.18 16.19 -18.01
C GLU A 303 3.38 17.40 -18.57
N ASN A 304 2.28 17.19 -19.26
CA ASN A 304 1.42 18.29 -19.73
C ASN A 304 0.74 19.06 -18.58
N GLU A 305 0.53 18.43 -17.45
CA GLU A 305 0.00 19.08 -16.25
C GLU A 305 0.99 20.06 -15.62
N TRP A 306 2.28 19.89 -15.89
CA TRP A 306 3.34 20.71 -15.30
C TRP A 306 3.28 22.17 -15.75
N LYS A 307 2.69 22.45 -16.91
CA LYS A 307 2.51 23.82 -17.43
C LYS A 307 1.71 24.73 -16.51
N LYS A 308 0.82 24.14 -15.70
CA LYS A 308 -0.07 24.88 -14.77
C LYS A 308 0.47 24.91 -13.34
N LEU A 309 1.62 24.28 -13.10
CA LEU A 309 2.20 24.10 -11.78
C LEU A 309 3.49 24.91 -11.62
N TYR A 310 3.76 25.28 -10.39
CA TYR A 310 4.96 26.01 -10.01
C TYR A 310 5.73 25.21 -8.95
N VAL A 311 7.03 25.45 -8.88
CA VAL A 311 7.90 24.92 -7.85
C VAL A 311 8.32 26.03 -6.92
N VAL A 312 8.10 25.88 -5.63
CA VAL A 312 8.57 26.80 -4.59
C VAL A 312 9.72 26.14 -3.86
N PHE A 313 10.80 26.90 -3.71
CA PHE A 313 11.98 26.57 -2.95
C PHE A 313 11.99 27.37 -1.66
N ALA A 314 12.45 26.76 -0.57
CA ALA A 314 12.78 27.47 0.66
C ALA A 314 14.17 27.08 1.15
N THR A 315 14.86 28.05 1.73
CA THR A 315 16.21 27.85 2.27
C THR A 315 16.22 27.96 3.79
N SER A 316 17.26 27.42 4.42
CA SER A 316 17.45 27.46 5.86
C SER A 316 17.49 28.91 6.42
N LYS A 317 18.00 29.87 5.64
CA LYS A 317 18.03 31.30 5.99
C LYS A 317 16.73 32.04 5.66
N GLY A 318 15.64 31.33 5.34
CA GLY A 318 14.33 31.93 5.14
C GLY A 318 14.12 32.60 3.79
N LYS A 319 14.97 32.33 2.79
CA LYS A 319 14.74 32.77 1.42
C LYS A 319 13.77 31.83 0.72
N VAL A 320 12.99 32.39 -0.19
CA VAL A 320 12.03 31.63 -1.03
C VAL A 320 12.19 32.01 -2.50
N ARG A 321 11.85 31.07 -3.37
CA ARG A 321 11.89 31.24 -4.81
C ARG A 321 10.78 30.45 -5.46
N LYS A 322 10.22 30.97 -6.56
CA LYS A 322 9.16 30.31 -7.34
C LYS A 322 9.53 30.26 -8.82
N ASN A 323 9.46 29.08 -9.40
CA ASN A 323 9.67 28.84 -10.83
C ASN A 323 8.47 28.11 -11.44
N SER A 324 8.32 28.15 -12.78
CA SER A 324 7.46 27.20 -13.46
C SER A 324 7.99 25.77 -13.30
N LEU A 325 7.10 24.78 -13.09
CA LEU A 325 7.51 23.37 -13.07
C LEU A 325 8.00 22.90 -14.45
N GLU A 326 7.52 23.55 -15.53
CA GLU A 326 7.94 23.33 -16.91
C GLU A 326 9.47 23.50 -17.11
N ASP A 327 10.12 24.37 -16.32
CA ASP A 327 11.58 24.56 -16.34
C ASP A 327 12.35 23.26 -16.02
N PHE A 328 11.68 22.24 -15.44
CA PHE A 328 12.22 20.99 -14.96
C PHE A 328 11.83 19.76 -15.81
N ILE A 329 11.16 19.93 -16.94
CA ILE A 329 10.80 18.83 -17.87
C ILE A 329 12.07 18.19 -18.40
N SER A 330 12.95 18.99 -19.00
CA SER A 330 14.20 18.52 -19.60
C SER A 330 15.37 18.66 -18.62
N ILE A 331 15.69 17.56 -17.93
CA ILE A 331 16.85 17.46 -17.04
C ILE A 331 17.80 16.41 -17.62
N GLN A 332 19.01 16.84 -17.92
CA GLN A 332 20.05 15.95 -18.39
C GLN A 332 20.50 14.97 -17.30
N SER A 333 21.08 13.84 -17.68
CA SER A 333 21.60 12.84 -16.76
C SER A 333 22.67 13.40 -15.79
N THR A 334 23.42 14.42 -16.22
CA THR A 334 24.42 15.12 -15.42
C THR A 334 23.84 16.08 -14.38
N GLY A 335 22.50 16.27 -14.40
CA GLY A 335 21.81 17.23 -13.55
C GLY A 335 21.72 18.64 -14.14
N LYS A 336 20.97 19.51 -13.48
CA LYS A 336 20.69 20.89 -13.91
C LYS A 336 20.70 21.82 -12.70
N ILE A 337 21.17 23.05 -12.86
CA ILE A 337 21.08 24.04 -11.78
C ILE A 337 19.61 24.37 -11.52
N ALA A 338 19.14 24.24 -10.28
CA ALA A 338 17.81 24.57 -9.84
C ALA A 338 17.75 25.95 -9.16
N MET A 339 18.69 26.26 -8.29
CA MET A 339 18.76 27.53 -7.54
C MET A 339 20.20 27.83 -7.15
N LYS A 340 20.62 29.10 -7.24
CA LYS A 340 21.90 29.57 -6.67
C LYS A 340 21.73 29.89 -5.18
N LEU A 341 22.65 29.45 -4.37
CA LEU A 341 22.66 29.66 -2.93
C LEU A 341 23.75 30.63 -2.47
N ASP A 342 23.63 31.24 -1.30
CA ASP A 342 24.61 32.11 -0.69
C ASP A 342 25.36 31.39 0.44
N GLY A 343 26.67 31.32 0.33
CA GLY A 343 27.55 30.79 1.38
C GLY A 343 27.07 29.43 1.92
N ASP A 344 26.76 29.38 3.21
CA ASP A 344 26.34 28.22 3.98
C ASP A 344 24.81 27.94 3.93
N ASP A 345 24.01 28.74 3.19
CA ASP A 345 22.58 28.53 3.05
C ASP A 345 22.30 27.21 2.34
N LYS A 346 21.23 26.52 2.73
CA LYS A 346 20.85 25.20 2.20
C LYS A 346 19.38 25.20 1.79
N ILE A 347 19.04 24.50 0.71
CA ILE A 347 17.66 24.21 0.39
C ILE A 347 17.13 23.23 1.45
N ILE A 348 16.05 23.62 2.14
CA ILE A 348 15.39 22.80 3.17
C ILE A 348 14.14 22.10 2.64
N GLY A 349 13.54 22.67 1.62
CA GLY A 349 12.32 22.12 1.03
C GLY A 349 12.07 22.66 -0.37
N VAL A 350 11.52 21.78 -1.20
CA VAL A 350 11.03 22.10 -2.53
C VAL A 350 9.67 21.44 -2.67
N THR A 351 8.67 22.17 -3.13
CA THR A 351 7.31 21.64 -3.29
C THR A 351 6.60 22.26 -4.48
N ILE A 352 5.61 21.54 -5.00
CA ILE A 352 4.74 22.03 -6.07
C ILE A 352 3.67 22.96 -5.48
N CYS A 353 3.35 24.02 -6.18
CA CYS A 353 2.23 24.89 -5.82
C CYS A 353 1.49 25.41 -7.04
N ARG A 354 0.25 25.87 -6.81
CA ARG A 354 -0.54 26.68 -7.74
C ARG A 354 -0.59 28.13 -7.23
N ASN A 355 -1.05 29.03 -8.10
CA ASN A 355 -1.16 30.46 -7.75
C ASN A 355 -2.23 30.75 -6.69
N ASP A 356 -3.24 29.89 -6.60
CA ASP A 356 -4.35 29.97 -5.66
C ASP A 356 -4.06 29.35 -4.30
N GLN A 357 -2.82 28.98 -4.03
CA GLN A 357 -2.38 28.34 -2.78
C GLN A 357 -1.53 29.28 -1.93
N ASP A 358 -1.40 28.94 -0.65
CA ASP A 358 -0.56 29.64 0.32
C ASP A 358 0.68 28.81 0.66
N VAL A 359 1.77 29.53 0.88
CA VAL A 359 3.03 28.97 1.36
C VAL A 359 3.12 29.16 2.88
N ILE A 360 3.50 28.10 3.59
CA ILE A 360 3.79 28.13 5.02
C ILE A 360 5.27 27.75 5.22
N LEU A 361 6.00 28.59 5.93
CA LEU A 361 7.34 28.27 6.43
C LEU A 361 7.28 28.07 7.93
N SER A 362 7.90 27.01 8.43
CA SER A 362 8.00 26.72 9.87
C SER A 362 9.47 26.68 10.27
N THR A 363 9.77 27.19 11.48
CA THR A 363 11.13 27.28 11.98
C THR A 363 11.40 26.28 13.09
N GLN A 364 12.66 26.01 13.36
CA GLN A 364 13.13 25.13 14.42
C GLN A 364 12.67 25.57 15.81
N LEU A 365 12.61 26.87 16.06
CA LEU A 365 12.16 27.45 17.34
C LEU A 365 10.63 27.61 17.41
N GLY A 366 9.86 26.96 16.51
CA GLY A 366 8.42 26.88 16.61
C GLY A 366 7.62 28.05 16.05
N LYS A 367 8.26 28.99 15.33
CA LYS A 367 7.55 30.04 14.60
C LYS A 367 7.12 29.59 13.24
N CYS A 368 6.10 30.23 12.67
CA CYS A 368 5.68 30.01 11.30
C CYS A 368 5.13 31.29 10.65
N ILE A 369 5.19 31.34 9.32
CA ILE A 369 4.60 32.39 8.51
C ILE A 369 3.80 31.80 7.38
N ARG A 370 2.62 32.36 7.10
CA ARG A 370 1.76 31.97 5.96
C ARG A 370 1.54 33.17 5.05
N PHE A 371 1.77 32.99 3.76
CA PHE A 371 1.57 34.03 2.74
C PHE A 371 1.12 33.41 1.41
N MET A 372 0.43 34.19 0.59
CA MET A 372 -0.09 33.76 -0.71
C MET A 372 1.05 33.46 -1.69
N SER A 373 0.99 32.32 -2.39
CA SER A 373 1.99 31.95 -3.41
C SER A 373 2.00 32.91 -4.60
N LYS A 374 0.87 33.55 -4.95
CA LYS A 374 0.80 34.56 -6.02
C LYS A 374 1.61 35.82 -5.74
N LYS A 375 1.93 36.11 -4.45
CA LYS A 375 2.81 37.23 -4.06
C LYS A 375 4.29 36.91 -4.27
N LEU A 376 4.62 35.67 -4.63
CA LEU A 376 5.97 35.29 -5.02
C LEU A 376 6.17 35.58 -6.52
N ARG A 377 7.22 36.33 -6.83
CA ARG A 377 7.66 36.54 -8.20
C ARG A 377 8.04 35.20 -8.84
N ILE A 378 7.58 34.97 -10.08
CA ILE A 378 8.03 33.84 -10.88
C ILE A 378 9.39 34.21 -11.52
N PHE A 379 10.39 33.39 -11.27
CA PHE A 379 11.71 33.61 -11.83
C PHE A 379 11.85 32.86 -13.15
N LYS A 380 12.21 33.58 -14.20
CA LYS A 380 12.45 32.99 -15.54
C LYS A 380 13.80 32.27 -15.67
N GLY A 381 14.70 32.43 -14.79
CA GLY A 381 16.02 31.78 -14.82
C GLY A 381 16.25 30.98 -13.53
N ARG A 382 17.29 30.16 -13.47
CA ARG A 382 17.62 29.29 -12.35
C ARG A 382 18.82 29.75 -11.54
N SER A 383 19.50 30.80 -11.97
CA SER A 383 20.73 31.33 -11.36
C SER A 383 20.52 32.36 -10.25
N SER A 384 19.27 32.72 -9.90
CA SER A 384 19.00 33.69 -8.84
C SER A 384 18.89 33.03 -7.45
N LYS A 385 19.14 33.86 -6.41
CA LYS A 385 19.19 33.44 -5.00
C LYS A 385 17.83 33.47 -4.27
N GLY A 386 16.75 33.87 -4.94
CA GLY A 386 15.41 34.02 -4.34
C GLY A 386 15.25 35.36 -3.58
N ILE A 387 14.16 35.45 -2.83
CA ILE A 387 13.74 36.66 -2.06
C ILE A 387 13.46 36.28 -0.61
N LYS A 388 13.44 37.27 0.31
CA LYS A 388 13.13 37.04 1.74
C LYS A 388 11.71 36.52 1.90
N GLY A 389 11.56 35.33 2.44
CA GLY A 389 10.27 34.67 2.75
C GLY A 389 9.87 34.90 4.21
N MET A 390 10.82 34.78 5.14
CA MET A 390 10.62 34.96 6.57
C MET A 390 11.84 35.66 7.18
N GLU A 391 11.60 36.49 8.20
CA GLU A 391 12.64 37.06 9.05
C GLU A 391 12.87 36.14 10.25
N LEU A 392 14.10 35.70 10.44
CA LEU A 392 14.48 34.75 11.48
C LEU A 392 15.04 35.48 12.68
N GLY A 393 14.78 34.96 13.87
CA GLY A 393 15.48 35.37 15.09
C GLY A 393 16.91 34.81 15.15
N SER A 394 17.69 35.29 16.13
CA SER A 394 19.04 34.76 16.37
C SER A 394 18.99 33.26 16.64
N GLY A 395 19.84 32.48 15.98
CA GLY A 395 19.92 31.03 16.13
C GLY A 395 18.75 30.22 15.54
N ASP A 396 17.72 30.86 14.96
CA ASP A 396 16.60 30.15 14.34
C ASP A 396 16.87 29.84 12.87
N LYS A 397 16.28 28.77 12.38
CA LYS A 397 16.34 28.39 10.96
C LYS A 397 15.01 27.84 10.49
N VAL A 398 14.69 28.06 9.22
CA VAL A 398 13.54 27.39 8.59
C VAL A 398 13.87 25.93 8.43
N ILE A 399 12.92 25.06 8.82
CA ILE A 399 13.06 23.61 8.75
C ILE A 399 12.02 22.96 7.84
N SER A 400 10.93 23.67 7.52
CA SER A 400 9.85 23.10 6.73
C SER A 400 9.21 24.13 5.82
N LEU A 401 8.90 23.66 4.60
CA LEU A 401 8.11 24.35 3.58
C LEU A 401 6.86 23.53 3.31
N SER A 402 5.70 24.16 3.42
CA SER A 402 4.41 23.54 3.14
C SER A 402 3.58 24.42 2.24
N VAL A 403 2.68 23.79 1.47
CA VAL A 403 1.70 24.47 0.61
C VAL A 403 0.31 24.02 0.99
N VAL A 404 -0.60 24.96 1.16
CA VAL A 404 -2.01 24.72 1.50
C VAL A 404 -2.92 25.55 0.60
N ASP A 405 -4.16 25.11 0.42
CA ASP A 405 -5.12 25.84 -0.39
C ASP A 405 -5.46 27.18 0.27
N ASN A 406 -5.57 28.25 -0.53
CA ASN A 406 -6.00 29.54 -0.03
C ASN A 406 -7.51 29.50 0.24
N VAL A 407 -7.90 29.91 1.43
CA VAL A 407 -9.29 30.09 1.81
C VAL A 407 -9.47 31.50 2.35
N ASN A 408 -10.31 32.28 1.70
CA ASN A 408 -10.52 33.68 2.02
C ASN A 408 -11.50 33.86 3.20
N ILE A 409 -11.18 33.24 4.33
CA ILE A 409 -11.97 33.32 5.58
C ILE A 409 -11.06 33.80 6.71
N LYS A 410 -11.58 34.74 7.51
CA LYS A 410 -10.84 35.18 8.71
C LYS A 410 -10.71 34.03 9.73
N PRO A 411 -9.55 33.87 10.40
CA PRO A 411 -9.31 32.78 11.35
C PRO A 411 -10.38 32.63 12.45
N LYS A 412 -10.83 33.77 13.01
CA LYS A 412 -11.91 33.78 14.04
C LYS A 412 -13.23 33.25 13.47
N THR A 413 -13.60 33.66 12.27
CA THR A 413 -14.83 33.22 11.60
C THR A 413 -14.78 31.72 11.29
N ALA A 414 -13.68 31.24 10.71
CA ALA A 414 -13.50 29.81 10.42
C ALA A 414 -13.58 28.95 11.70
N LYS A 415 -12.94 29.41 12.79
CA LYS A 415 -12.99 28.72 14.08
C LYS A 415 -14.40 28.66 14.66
N ASN A 416 -15.14 29.75 14.59
CA ASN A 416 -16.54 29.81 15.06
C ASN A 416 -17.43 28.90 14.23
N LEU A 417 -17.31 28.91 12.90
CA LEU A 417 -18.08 28.03 12.00
C LEU A 417 -17.82 26.53 12.32
N LEU A 418 -16.58 26.17 12.53
CA LEU A 418 -16.19 24.77 12.82
C LEU A 418 -16.61 24.31 14.23
N LYS A 419 -16.72 25.26 15.20
CA LYS A 419 -17.06 24.92 16.60
C LYS A 419 -18.57 24.96 16.87
N ASN A 420 -19.25 25.96 16.35
CA ASN A 420 -20.64 26.26 16.70
C ASN A 420 -21.65 25.95 15.56
N GLY A 421 -21.16 25.50 14.39
CA GLY A 421 -21.96 25.38 13.20
C GLY A 421 -22.33 26.74 12.60
N SER A 422 -23.13 26.76 11.55
CA SER A 422 -23.68 27.97 10.93
C SER A 422 -25.03 27.70 10.32
N ALA A 423 -25.90 28.70 10.35
CA ALA A 423 -27.14 28.70 9.58
C ALA A 423 -26.87 28.68 8.06
N ASP A 424 -25.72 29.20 7.62
CA ASP A 424 -25.24 29.13 6.25
C ASP A 424 -24.51 27.80 5.99
N LYS A 425 -25.31 26.79 5.63
CA LYS A 425 -24.82 25.42 5.35
C LYS A 425 -23.80 25.36 4.23
N VAL A 426 -23.89 26.24 3.24
CA VAL A 426 -22.98 26.27 2.09
C VAL A 426 -21.59 26.72 2.52
N LYS A 427 -21.48 27.81 3.28
CA LYS A 427 -20.17 28.27 3.82
C LYS A 427 -19.55 27.24 4.78
N LEU A 428 -20.38 26.61 5.62
CA LEU A 428 -19.91 25.59 6.54
C LEU A 428 -19.34 24.37 5.78
N SER A 429 -20.03 23.87 4.78
CA SER A 429 -19.57 22.74 3.96
C SER A 429 -18.28 23.07 3.20
N GLU A 430 -18.14 24.29 2.69
CA GLU A 430 -16.91 24.74 2.03
C GLU A 430 -15.72 24.80 2.99
N VAL A 431 -15.92 25.31 4.21
CA VAL A 431 -14.89 25.38 5.25
C VAL A 431 -14.47 23.97 5.70
N ILE A 432 -15.42 23.06 5.86
CA ILE A 432 -15.13 21.67 6.23
C ILE A 432 -14.39 20.95 5.09
N ALA A 433 -14.84 21.07 3.86
CA ALA A 433 -14.23 20.40 2.70
C ALA A 433 -12.78 20.83 2.44
N LYS A 434 -12.46 22.11 2.70
CA LYS A 434 -11.10 22.65 2.51
C LYS A 434 -10.25 22.60 3.79
N GLN A 435 -10.76 22.06 4.90
CA GLN A 435 -10.00 22.01 6.13
C GLN A 435 -8.82 21.06 6.02
N LYS A 436 -7.64 21.59 6.33
CA LYS A 436 -6.41 20.82 6.54
C LYS A 436 -5.85 21.13 7.93
N TYR A 437 -4.97 20.29 8.40
CA TYR A 437 -4.25 20.51 9.64
C TYR A 437 -2.76 20.66 9.35
N ILE A 438 -2.10 21.51 10.11
CA ILE A 438 -0.64 21.55 10.16
C ILE A 438 -0.22 20.66 11.31
N LEU A 439 0.39 19.53 10.97
CA LEU A 439 0.99 18.62 11.92
C LEU A 439 2.40 19.10 12.23
N SER A 440 2.67 19.40 13.49
CA SER A 440 4.01 19.75 13.98
C SER A 440 4.50 18.66 14.91
N ILE A 441 5.74 18.21 14.68
CA ILE A 441 6.41 17.14 15.44
C ILE A 441 7.74 17.68 15.93
N THR A 442 8.09 17.36 17.17
CA THR A 442 9.31 17.81 17.82
C THR A 442 10.30 16.67 18.04
N GLU A 443 11.56 17.03 18.30
CA GLU A 443 12.69 16.10 18.47
C GLU A 443 12.41 15.02 19.53
N ASN A 444 11.68 15.34 20.61
CA ASN A 444 11.37 14.39 21.69
C ASN A 444 10.09 13.56 21.44
N GLY A 445 9.59 13.49 20.18
CA GLY A 445 8.45 12.65 19.79
C GLY A 445 7.09 13.20 20.26
N PHE A 446 7.01 14.48 20.61
CA PHE A 446 5.74 15.16 20.84
C PHE A 446 5.25 15.81 19.56
N GLY A 447 3.94 16.04 19.49
CA GLY A 447 3.37 16.75 18.37
C GLY A 447 1.89 17.03 18.55
N LYS A 448 1.36 17.75 17.59
CA LYS A 448 -0.07 18.13 17.52
C LYS A 448 -0.47 18.39 16.09
N ARG A 449 -1.75 18.30 15.80
CA ARG A 449 -2.35 18.84 14.59
C ARG A 449 -3.12 20.13 14.93
N THR A 450 -2.86 21.19 14.18
CA THR A 450 -3.52 22.50 14.38
C THR A 450 -4.25 22.85 13.09
N SER A 451 -5.52 23.27 13.18
CA SER A 451 -6.27 23.73 12.01
C SER A 451 -5.47 24.83 11.28
N PHE A 452 -5.31 24.69 9.96
CA PHE A 452 -4.58 25.67 9.17
C PHE A 452 -5.26 27.05 9.15
N TYR A 453 -6.54 27.13 9.49
CA TYR A 453 -7.26 28.40 9.66
C TYR A 453 -6.73 29.24 10.84
N GLU A 454 -6.08 28.64 11.82
CA GLU A 454 -5.46 29.39 12.92
C GLU A 454 -4.22 30.19 12.48
N TYR A 455 -3.66 29.89 11.32
CA TYR A 455 -2.51 30.58 10.78
C TYR A 455 -2.97 31.70 9.84
N ARG A 456 -2.92 32.96 10.32
CA ARG A 456 -3.30 34.13 9.51
C ARG A 456 -2.43 34.26 8.27
N VAL A 457 -3.02 34.64 7.17
CA VAL A 457 -2.27 35.00 5.96
C VAL A 457 -1.68 36.40 6.12
N THR A 458 -0.38 36.52 5.89
CA THR A 458 0.39 37.77 6.03
C THR A 458 1.15 38.08 4.74
N ASN A 459 1.93 39.17 4.74
CA ASN A 459 2.94 39.37 3.72
C ASN A 459 4.17 38.52 4.03
N ARG A 460 4.92 38.12 2.98
CA ARG A 460 6.23 37.46 3.15
C ARG A 460 7.25 38.40 3.82
N GLY A 461 8.29 37.82 4.38
CA GLY A 461 9.42 38.56 4.96
C GLY A 461 9.22 39.04 6.40
N GLY A 462 8.05 38.78 7.02
CA GLY A 462 7.81 39.10 8.44
C GLY A 462 8.36 38.05 9.41
N LYS A 463 8.33 38.38 10.74
CA LYS A 463 8.82 37.49 11.84
C LYS A 463 7.94 36.28 12.12
N GLY A 464 6.77 36.19 11.48
CA GLY A 464 5.83 35.08 11.68
C GLY A 464 5.10 35.12 13.02
N ILE A 465 4.45 33.99 13.35
CA ILE A 465 3.66 33.77 14.58
C ILE A 465 4.10 32.47 15.23
N ILE A 466 3.76 32.26 16.50
CA ILE A 466 3.99 30.98 17.19
C ILE A 466 3.10 29.90 16.58
N GLY A 467 3.69 28.81 16.12
CA GLY A 467 3.03 27.61 15.62
C GLY A 467 2.95 26.52 16.68
N ILE A 468 4.02 26.35 17.46
CA ILE A 468 4.10 25.43 18.60
C ILE A 468 5.03 26.04 19.64
N ILE A 469 4.78 25.78 20.92
CA ILE A 469 5.65 26.23 22.01
C ILE A 469 6.70 25.16 22.27
N ASN A 470 7.98 25.51 22.12
CA ASN A 470 9.09 24.64 22.46
C ASN A 470 9.39 24.73 23.97
N SER A 471 9.85 23.66 24.55
CA SER A 471 10.30 23.54 25.94
C SER A 471 11.32 22.39 26.05
N SER A 472 11.97 22.26 27.20
CA SER A 472 12.86 21.10 27.46
C SER A 472 12.15 19.76 27.34
N ARG A 473 10.84 19.72 27.59
CA ARG A 473 10.02 18.51 27.50
C ARG A 473 9.88 18.02 26.06
N ASN A 474 9.55 18.88 25.13
CA ASN A 474 9.24 18.49 23.75
C ASN A 474 10.39 18.73 22.76
N GLY A 475 11.39 19.54 23.10
CA GLY A 475 12.53 19.85 22.22
C GLY A 475 12.16 20.80 21.09
N ASN A 476 13.07 20.94 20.13
CA ASN A 476 12.86 21.76 18.94
C ASN A 476 11.92 21.09 17.94
N VAL A 477 11.36 21.88 17.03
CA VAL A 477 10.53 21.33 15.95
C VAL A 477 11.42 20.57 14.94
N ALA A 478 11.10 19.30 14.74
CA ALA A 478 11.79 18.43 13.79
C ALA A 478 11.10 18.42 12.40
N ALA A 479 9.76 18.48 12.38
CA ALA A 479 8.99 18.49 11.14
C ALA A 479 7.66 19.23 11.29
N SER A 480 7.21 19.86 10.20
CA SER A 480 5.89 20.49 10.11
C SER A 480 5.33 20.28 8.70
N LEU A 481 4.14 19.68 8.58
CA LEU A 481 3.54 19.34 7.27
C LEU A 481 2.02 19.45 7.30
N PRO A 482 1.39 19.75 6.14
CA PRO A 482 -0.05 19.74 6.02
C PRO A 482 -0.56 18.29 5.93
N VAL A 483 -1.65 18.00 6.65
CA VAL A 483 -2.30 16.69 6.67
C VAL A 483 -3.82 16.84 6.66
N ASN A 484 -4.52 15.85 6.10
CA ASN A 484 -5.96 15.71 6.21
C ASN A 484 -6.30 14.77 7.37
N GLU A 485 -7.53 14.81 7.84
CA GLU A 485 -7.98 13.97 8.96
C GLU A 485 -7.95 12.48 8.63
N GLY A 486 -8.23 12.12 7.38
CA GLY A 486 -8.22 10.74 6.88
C GLY A 486 -6.83 10.22 6.51
N ASP A 487 -5.79 11.04 6.58
CA ASP A 487 -4.44 10.64 6.20
C ASP A 487 -3.81 9.73 7.26
N GLU A 488 -2.82 8.98 6.82
CA GLU A 488 -1.90 8.24 7.68
C GLU A 488 -0.48 8.75 7.51
N ILE A 489 0.26 8.76 8.59
CA ILE A 489 1.65 9.23 8.60
C ILE A 489 2.61 8.12 9.00
N ILE A 490 3.81 8.22 8.46
CA ILE A 490 4.93 7.38 8.85
C ILE A 490 5.95 8.27 9.57
N LEU A 491 6.27 7.92 10.80
CA LEU A 491 7.30 8.58 11.60
C LEU A 491 8.49 7.64 11.76
N SER A 492 9.70 8.18 11.65
CA SER A 492 10.92 7.44 11.90
C SER A 492 11.81 8.16 12.91
N THR A 493 12.55 7.39 13.71
CA THR A 493 13.57 7.90 14.62
C THR A 493 14.96 7.83 14.00
N ASP A 494 15.90 8.53 14.58
CA ASP A 494 17.35 8.42 14.31
C ASP A 494 17.88 7.00 14.47
N LYS A 495 17.32 6.22 15.40
CA LYS A 495 17.64 4.80 15.61
C LYS A 495 16.93 3.84 14.64
N GLY A 496 16.33 4.33 13.56
CA GLY A 496 15.69 3.52 12.51
C GLY A 496 14.35 2.89 12.88
N ARG A 497 13.74 3.25 14.01
CA ARG A 497 12.39 2.78 14.35
C ARG A 497 11.35 3.54 13.54
N VAL A 498 10.34 2.82 13.05
CA VAL A 498 9.28 3.36 12.21
C VAL A 498 7.92 3.03 12.81
N ILE A 499 7.04 4.02 12.88
CA ILE A 499 5.62 3.86 13.23
C ILE A 499 4.75 4.43 12.11
N ARG A 500 3.63 3.78 11.83
CA ARG A 500 2.56 4.30 10.99
C ARG A 500 1.32 4.49 11.86
N CYS A 501 0.76 5.69 11.88
CA CYS A 501 -0.43 6.01 12.65
C CYS A 501 -1.39 6.90 11.85
N ALA A 502 -2.67 6.81 12.17
CA ALA A 502 -3.69 7.65 11.56
C ALA A 502 -3.65 9.07 12.15
N VAL A 503 -3.73 10.09 11.29
CA VAL A 503 -3.72 11.51 11.72
C VAL A 503 -4.86 11.82 12.68
N LYS A 504 -6.03 11.20 12.52
CA LYS A 504 -7.20 11.38 13.42
C LYS A 504 -6.91 11.03 14.89
N GLU A 505 -5.95 10.13 15.16
CA GLU A 505 -5.56 9.75 16.53
C GLU A 505 -4.67 10.81 17.20
N ILE A 506 -4.10 11.75 16.42
CA ILE A 506 -3.27 12.83 16.96
C ILE A 506 -4.20 13.96 17.43
N ARG A 507 -3.99 14.41 18.64
CA ARG A 507 -4.82 15.47 19.24
C ARG A 507 -4.79 16.76 18.41
N SER A 508 -5.97 17.27 18.07
CA SER A 508 -6.13 18.63 17.55
C SER A 508 -5.98 19.64 18.68
N ALA A 509 -5.07 20.60 18.52
CA ALA A 509 -4.78 21.61 19.55
C ALA A 509 -4.43 22.96 18.90
N GLY A 510 -4.65 24.03 19.62
CA GLY A 510 -4.32 25.38 19.18
C GLY A 510 -2.81 25.61 19.05
N ARG A 511 -2.43 26.71 18.37
CA ARG A 511 -1.02 27.06 18.09
C ARG A 511 -0.18 27.18 19.35
N ASN A 512 -0.69 27.84 20.40
CA ASN A 512 0.02 28.12 21.65
C ASN A 512 0.00 26.92 22.62
N THR A 513 0.39 25.74 22.15
CA THR A 513 0.49 24.53 22.97
C THR A 513 1.76 23.77 22.63
N GLN A 514 2.19 22.89 23.54
CA GLN A 514 3.40 22.07 23.40
C GLN A 514 3.17 20.75 22.67
N GLY A 515 1.90 20.36 22.42
CA GLY A 515 1.55 19.08 21.84
C GLY A 515 1.46 17.94 22.86
N VAL A 516 1.19 16.72 22.35
CA VAL A 516 1.10 15.47 23.10
C VAL A 516 2.14 14.49 22.58
N ARG A 517 2.48 13.47 23.37
CA ARG A 517 3.40 12.43 22.93
C ARG A 517 2.74 11.58 21.82
N ILE A 518 3.35 11.55 20.64
CA ILE A 518 2.94 10.76 19.48
C ILE A 518 3.76 9.48 19.40
N PHE A 519 5.05 9.59 19.66
CA PHE A 519 6.02 8.51 19.54
C PHE A 519 6.90 8.44 20.78
N LYS A 520 7.06 7.23 21.36
CA LYS A 520 7.95 7.03 22.49
C LYS A 520 9.36 6.75 21.95
N LEU A 521 10.25 7.71 22.17
CA LEU A 521 11.69 7.50 21.96
C LEU A 521 12.22 6.67 23.12
N SER A 522 12.92 5.62 22.83
CA SER A 522 13.53 4.72 23.83
C SER A 522 15.02 4.98 23.89
#